data_aaf99ffc87d583f620ae400b1ea8830d
#
_entry.id   aaf99ffc87d583f620ae400b1ea8830d
#
_cell.length_a   1.000
_cell.length_b   1.000
_cell.length_c   1.000
_cell.angle_alpha   90.00
_cell.angle_beta   90.00
_cell.angle_gamma   90.00
#
_symmetry.space_group_name_H-M   'P 1'
#
loop_
_entity.id
_entity.type
_entity.pdbx_description
1 polymer ?
#
loop_
_entity_poly.entity_id
_entity_poly.type
_entity_poly.pdbx_seq_one_letter_code
_entity_poly.pdbx_strand_id
1 'polypeptide(L)'
;MEERFKKIKAFAFDVDGVLTNGGILANLDGELFRTFDSKDGFGLRMASMHGYKIGIITGGRSESIRKRFITCGVVPEDVYLGSRDKIEDFEDFYFRYSLAPENVMYFGDDLPDIPVIIACGC
;
A
#
# COMPACT_ATOMS: atom_id res chain seq x y z
N MET A 1 4.43 -23.05 4.01
CA MET A 1 4.30 -21.64 4.39
C MET A 1 5.62 -20.87 4.29
N GLU A 2 6.73 -21.41 4.78
CA GLU A 2 8.04 -20.76 4.66
C GLU A 2 8.45 -20.49 3.22
N GLU A 3 8.15 -21.42 2.30
CA GLU A 3 8.48 -21.24 0.88
C GLU A 3 7.71 -20.08 0.26
N ARG A 4 6.47 -19.84 0.69
CA ARG A 4 5.69 -18.70 0.20
C ARG A 4 6.32 -17.38 0.65
N PHE A 5 6.76 -17.29 1.89
CA PHE A 5 7.42 -16.08 2.40
C PHE A 5 8.77 -15.83 1.73
N LYS A 6 9.52 -16.88 1.38
CA LYS A 6 10.79 -16.72 0.68
C LYS A 6 10.63 -16.11 -0.71
N LYS A 7 9.45 -16.24 -1.32
CA LYS A 7 9.17 -15.68 -2.64
C LYS A 7 8.78 -14.20 -2.58
N ILE A 8 8.48 -13.67 -1.39
CA ILE A 8 8.02 -12.28 -1.25
C ILE A 8 9.17 -11.32 -1.52
N LYS A 9 8.96 -10.40 -2.43
CA LYS A 9 9.90 -9.35 -2.82
C LYS A 9 9.32 -7.95 -2.63
N ALA A 10 8.01 -7.87 -2.42
CA ALA A 10 7.30 -6.61 -2.31
C ALA A 10 6.11 -6.73 -1.36
N PHE A 11 5.72 -5.59 -0.82
CA PHE A 11 4.53 -5.46 0.02
C PHE A 11 3.63 -4.40 -0.59
N ALA A 12 2.34 -4.64 -0.61
CA ALA A 12 1.36 -3.66 -1.04
C ALA A 12 0.29 -3.50 0.03
N PHE A 13 -0.12 -2.28 0.28
CA PHE A 13 -1.03 -1.95 1.38
C PHE A 13 -2.18 -1.08 0.91
N ASP A 14 -3.38 -1.36 1.43
CA ASP A 14 -4.41 -0.35 1.54
C ASP A 14 -4.04 0.60 2.70
N VAL A 15 -4.64 1.78 2.75
CA VAL A 15 -4.29 2.78 3.77
C VAL A 15 -5.28 2.75 4.94
N ASP A 16 -6.55 3.03 4.66
CA ASP A 16 -7.54 3.19 5.72
C ASP A 16 -7.87 1.85 6.36
N GLY A 17 -7.77 1.78 7.69
CA GLY A 17 -7.98 0.56 8.44
C GLY A 17 -6.78 -0.38 8.49
N VAL A 18 -5.78 -0.18 7.63
CA VAL A 18 -4.55 -0.99 7.59
C VAL A 18 -3.37 -0.18 8.12
N LEU A 19 -3.05 0.93 7.47
CA LEU A 19 -1.94 1.82 7.88
C LEU A 19 -2.41 3.01 8.72
N THR A 20 -3.72 3.16 8.91
CA THR A 20 -4.33 4.10 9.85
C THR A 20 -5.26 3.34 10.76
N ASN A 21 -5.75 4.00 11.80
CA ASN A 21 -6.75 3.42 12.68
C ASN A 21 -8.19 3.52 12.10
N GLY A 22 -8.32 3.93 10.83
CA GLY A 22 -9.61 4.14 10.20
C GLY A 22 -10.21 5.51 10.47
N GLY A 23 -9.60 6.32 11.34
CA GLY A 23 -10.08 7.67 11.63
C GLY A 23 -9.78 8.64 10.50
N ILE A 24 -10.82 9.34 10.02
CA ILE A 24 -10.71 10.34 8.98
C ILE A 24 -11.36 11.63 9.46
N LEU A 25 -10.62 12.73 9.37
CA LEU A 25 -11.12 14.06 9.71
C LEU A 25 -11.34 14.84 8.42
N ALA A 26 -12.46 15.57 8.35
CA ALA A 26 -12.77 16.43 7.21
C ALA A 26 -12.80 17.88 7.66
N ASN A 27 -12.21 18.79 6.86
CA ASN A 27 -12.30 20.21 7.12
C ASN A 27 -13.51 20.83 6.37
N LEU A 28 -13.69 22.15 6.53
CA LEU A 28 -14.80 22.85 5.89
C LEU A 28 -14.70 22.88 4.35
N ASP A 29 -13.50 22.69 3.81
CA ASP A 29 -13.28 22.64 2.36
C ASP A 29 -13.44 21.23 1.79
N GLY A 30 -13.78 20.26 2.64
CA GLY A 30 -13.99 18.87 2.21
C GLY A 30 -12.70 18.05 2.11
N GLU A 31 -11.57 18.59 2.53
CA GLU A 31 -10.34 17.83 2.60
C GLU A 31 -10.41 16.80 3.72
N LEU A 32 -9.88 15.61 3.45
CA LEU A 32 -9.84 14.52 4.41
C LEU A 32 -8.45 14.40 5.02
N PHE A 33 -8.38 14.33 6.33
CA PHE A 33 -7.13 14.18 7.07
C PHE A 33 -7.09 12.82 7.74
N ARG A 34 -5.95 12.15 7.69
CA ARG A 34 -5.73 10.83 8.26
C ARG A 34 -4.63 10.88 9.30
N THR A 35 -4.77 10.04 10.33
CA THR A 35 -3.75 9.85 11.35
C THR A 35 -3.00 8.55 11.05
N PHE A 36 -1.68 8.64 10.88
CA PHE A 36 -0.82 7.50 10.61
C PHE A 36 -0.06 7.09 11.86
N ASP A 37 0.12 5.79 12.03
CA ASP A 37 0.91 5.24 13.13
C ASP A 37 2.40 5.37 12.82
N SER A 38 3.17 5.94 13.74
CA SER A 38 4.61 6.11 13.56
C SER A 38 5.36 4.78 13.53
N LYS A 39 4.84 3.74 14.18
CA LYS A 39 5.44 2.40 14.16
C LYS A 39 5.32 1.78 12.78
N ASP A 40 4.20 1.96 12.10
CA ASP A 40 4.00 1.48 10.75
C ASP A 40 4.96 2.19 9.78
N GLY A 41 5.14 3.50 9.95
CA GLY A 41 6.10 4.26 9.15
C GLY A 41 7.52 3.76 9.31
N PHE A 42 7.92 3.44 10.54
CA PHE A 42 9.24 2.88 10.80
C PHE A 42 9.41 1.50 10.14
N GLY A 43 8.38 0.64 10.26
CA GLY A 43 8.40 -0.69 9.64
C GLY A 43 8.53 -0.61 8.12
N LEU A 44 7.81 0.31 7.48
CA LEU A 44 7.91 0.51 6.03
C LEU A 44 9.31 0.95 5.62
N ARG A 45 9.89 1.89 6.37
CA ARG A 45 11.25 2.36 6.10
C ARG A 45 12.26 1.22 6.20
N MET A 46 12.14 0.39 7.23
CA MET A 46 13.05 -0.75 7.40
C MET A 46 12.92 -1.75 6.26
N ALA A 47 11.69 -2.06 5.84
CA ALA A 47 11.48 -2.96 4.71
C ALA A 47 12.08 -2.39 3.42
N SER A 48 11.90 -1.10 3.16
CA SER A 48 12.47 -0.42 2.00
C SER A 48 13.99 -0.48 2.02
N MET A 49 14.62 -0.24 3.16
CA MET A 49 16.07 -0.30 3.31
C MET A 49 16.63 -1.70 3.08
N HIS A 50 15.84 -2.74 3.32
CA HIS A 50 16.24 -4.13 3.07
C HIS A 50 15.93 -4.60 1.65
N GLY A 51 15.57 -3.69 0.75
CA GLY A 51 15.38 -3.99 -0.67
C GLY A 51 13.99 -4.43 -1.07
N TYR A 52 13.03 -4.45 -0.15
CA TYR A 52 11.64 -4.74 -0.50
C TYR A 52 11.00 -3.55 -1.18
N LYS A 53 10.21 -3.81 -2.23
CA LYS A 53 9.41 -2.79 -2.87
C LYS A 53 8.10 -2.60 -2.10
N ILE A 54 7.64 -1.37 -1.98
CA ILE A 54 6.43 -1.05 -1.22
C ILE A 54 5.47 -0.29 -2.11
N GLY A 55 4.27 -0.83 -2.27
CA GLY A 55 3.18 -0.20 -3.01
C GLY A 55 2.06 0.21 -2.07
N ILE A 56 1.51 1.37 -2.30
CA ILE A 56 0.35 1.88 -1.58
C ILE A 56 -0.78 2.03 -2.59
N ILE A 57 -1.89 1.34 -2.37
CA ILE A 57 -3.02 1.32 -3.29
C ILE A 57 -4.27 1.72 -2.49
N THR A 58 -4.76 2.93 -2.72
CA THR A 58 -5.85 3.47 -1.92
C THR A 58 -6.89 4.20 -2.75
N GLY A 59 -8.14 4.15 -2.31
CA GLY A 59 -9.21 4.98 -2.88
C GLY A 59 -9.10 6.45 -2.48
N GLY A 60 -8.30 6.78 -1.47
CA GLY A 60 -8.06 8.15 -1.05
C GLY A 60 -7.33 8.95 -2.11
N ARG A 61 -7.67 10.23 -2.26
CA ARG A 61 -7.16 11.09 -3.34
C ARG A 61 -6.19 12.16 -2.88
N SER A 62 -6.00 12.33 -1.57
CA SER A 62 -5.18 13.41 -1.04
C SER A 62 -3.69 13.15 -1.29
N GLU A 63 -3.00 14.14 -1.85
CA GLU A 63 -1.56 14.07 -2.02
C GLU A 63 -0.80 14.00 -0.70
N SER A 64 -1.45 14.33 0.42
CA SER A 64 -0.83 14.17 1.74
C SER A 64 -0.49 12.70 2.02
N ILE A 65 -1.24 11.76 1.45
CA ILE A 65 -0.96 10.33 1.57
C ILE A 65 0.40 10.03 0.92
N ARG A 66 0.60 10.49 -0.32
CA ARG A 66 1.87 10.27 -1.04
C ARG A 66 3.03 10.91 -0.28
N LYS A 67 2.87 12.15 0.17
CA LYS A 67 3.91 12.85 0.92
C LYS A 67 4.31 12.10 2.18
N ARG A 68 3.33 11.55 2.90
CA ARG A 68 3.61 10.77 4.11
C ARG A 68 4.46 9.53 3.80
N PHE A 69 4.09 8.78 2.77
CA PHE A 69 4.78 7.53 2.47
C PHE A 69 6.14 7.73 1.80
N ILE A 70 6.35 8.84 1.10
CA ILE A 70 7.68 9.21 0.62
C ILE A 70 8.65 9.31 1.81
N THR A 71 8.23 9.88 2.92
CA THR A 71 9.08 9.98 4.12
C THR A 71 9.40 8.62 4.72
N CYS A 72 8.63 7.60 4.39
CA CYS A 72 8.85 6.22 4.85
C CYS A 72 9.69 5.39 3.85
N GLY A 73 10.21 6.02 2.80
CA GLY A 73 11.03 5.32 1.81
C GLY A 73 10.25 4.76 0.63
N VAL A 74 8.96 5.04 0.52
CA VAL A 74 8.16 4.60 -0.62
C VAL A 74 8.43 5.50 -1.82
N VAL A 75 8.64 4.89 -2.98
CA VAL A 75 8.84 5.64 -4.23
C VAL A 75 7.51 6.32 -4.61
N PRO A 76 7.51 7.60 -5.02
CA PRO A 76 6.28 8.33 -5.32
C PRO A 76 5.37 7.63 -6.33
N GLU A 77 5.96 7.00 -7.36
CA GLU A 77 5.22 6.28 -8.41
C GLU A 77 4.54 5.03 -7.90
N ASP A 78 4.91 4.54 -6.72
CA ASP A 78 4.33 3.35 -6.11
C ASP A 78 3.16 3.69 -5.18
N VAL A 79 2.77 4.95 -5.10
CA VAL A 79 1.59 5.39 -4.35
C VAL A 79 0.47 5.66 -5.35
N TYR A 80 -0.53 4.78 -5.34
CA TYR A 80 -1.69 4.84 -6.24
C TYR A 80 -2.86 5.47 -5.49
N LEU A 81 -3.15 6.72 -5.80
CA LEU A 81 -4.24 7.48 -5.20
C LEU A 81 -5.49 7.39 -6.07
N GLY A 82 -6.66 7.47 -5.44
CA GLY A 82 -7.93 7.41 -6.15
C GLY A 82 -8.16 6.11 -6.89
N SER A 83 -7.60 5.02 -6.39
CA SER A 83 -7.68 3.72 -7.04
C SER A 83 -9.10 3.17 -6.93
N ARG A 84 -9.78 3.03 -8.06
CA ARG A 84 -11.12 2.44 -8.14
C ARG A 84 -11.05 0.96 -8.47
N ASP A 85 -10.10 0.60 -9.32
CA ASP A 85 -9.82 -0.78 -9.69
C ASP A 85 -8.44 -1.15 -9.14
N LYS A 86 -8.44 -1.65 -7.91
CA LYS A 86 -7.20 -1.94 -7.20
C LYS A 86 -6.40 -3.05 -7.86
N ILE A 87 -7.06 -3.99 -8.55
CA ILE A 87 -6.33 -5.07 -9.24
C ILE A 87 -5.49 -4.52 -10.40
N GLU A 88 -6.00 -3.53 -11.12
CA GLU A 88 -5.24 -2.89 -12.20
C GLU A 88 -4.00 -2.19 -11.67
N ASP A 89 -4.13 -1.42 -10.59
CA ASP A 89 -2.99 -0.74 -9.96
C ASP A 89 -2.02 -1.74 -9.34
N PHE A 90 -2.53 -2.81 -8.74
CA PHE A 90 -1.72 -3.88 -8.20
C PHE A 90 -0.86 -4.53 -9.30
N GLU A 91 -1.45 -4.83 -10.45
CA GLU A 91 -0.72 -5.39 -11.59
C GLU A 91 0.35 -4.43 -12.09
N ASP A 92 0.03 -3.14 -12.23
CA ASP A 92 0.99 -2.11 -12.64
C ASP A 92 2.18 -2.08 -11.69
N PHE A 93 1.92 -2.17 -10.40
CA PHE A 93 2.96 -2.13 -9.38
C PHE A 93 3.95 -3.28 -9.56
N TYR A 94 3.50 -4.53 -9.59
CA TYR A 94 4.45 -5.63 -9.67
C TYR A 94 5.08 -5.78 -11.05
N PHE A 95 4.35 -5.42 -12.13
CA PHE A 95 4.93 -5.44 -13.48
C PHE A 95 6.10 -4.48 -13.62
N ARG A 96 6.04 -3.30 -13.00
CA ARG A 96 7.13 -2.33 -13.08
C ARG A 96 8.43 -2.85 -12.48
N TYR A 97 8.35 -3.81 -11.58
CA TYR A 97 9.52 -4.44 -10.96
C TYR A 97 9.81 -5.83 -11.50
N SER A 98 9.15 -6.23 -12.58
CA SER A 98 9.30 -7.55 -13.17
C SER A 98 9.01 -8.69 -12.19
N LEU A 99 8.04 -8.48 -11.32
CA LEU A 99 7.61 -9.46 -10.32
C LEU A 99 6.34 -10.17 -10.79
N ALA A 100 6.03 -11.30 -10.15
CA ALA A 100 4.78 -12.01 -10.31
C ALA A 100 3.87 -11.74 -9.11
N PRO A 101 2.54 -11.95 -9.19
CA PRO A 101 1.65 -11.73 -8.04
C PRO A 101 2.07 -12.51 -6.79
N GLU A 102 2.61 -13.71 -6.95
CA GLU A 102 3.09 -14.52 -5.83
C GLU A 102 4.29 -13.93 -5.09
N ASN A 103 4.94 -12.93 -5.67
CA ASN A 103 6.05 -12.22 -5.03
C ASN A 103 5.59 -11.07 -4.13
N VAL A 104 4.29 -10.80 -4.05
CA VAL A 104 3.75 -9.67 -3.33
C VAL A 104 2.85 -10.13 -2.20
N MET A 105 3.09 -9.59 -1.01
CA MET A 105 2.19 -9.75 0.13
C MET A 105 1.31 -8.49 0.21
N TYR A 106 -0.01 -8.69 0.24
CA TYR A 106 -0.97 -7.60 0.24
C TYR A 106 -1.75 -7.54 1.55
N PHE A 107 -1.96 -6.33 2.02
CA PHE A 107 -2.74 -6.04 3.23
C PHE A 107 -3.93 -5.15 2.88
N GLY A 108 -5.13 -5.69 3.05
CA GLY A 108 -6.37 -4.97 2.81
C GLY A 108 -7.50 -5.56 3.64
N ASP A 109 -8.51 -4.76 3.95
CA ASP A 109 -9.60 -5.16 4.85
C ASP A 109 -11.00 -4.83 4.32
N ASP A 110 -11.13 -4.34 3.10
CA ASP A 110 -12.40 -3.88 2.56
C ASP A 110 -12.77 -4.61 1.27
N LEU A 111 -14.04 -4.47 0.85
CA LEU A 111 -14.55 -5.11 -0.36
C LEU A 111 -13.73 -4.80 -1.62
N PRO A 112 -13.29 -3.56 -1.88
CA PRO A 112 -12.46 -3.28 -3.04
C PRO A 112 -11.12 -4.01 -3.07
N ASP A 113 -10.65 -4.55 -1.93
CA ASP A 113 -9.40 -5.28 -1.84
C ASP A 113 -9.53 -6.75 -2.22
N ILE A 114 -10.76 -7.31 -2.29
CA ILE A 114 -10.97 -8.73 -2.53
C ILE A 114 -10.29 -9.24 -3.81
N PRO A 115 -10.41 -8.57 -4.97
CA PRO A 115 -9.74 -9.06 -6.18
C PRO A 115 -8.22 -9.15 -6.02
N VAL A 116 -7.61 -8.20 -5.30
CA VAL A 116 -6.18 -8.19 -5.05
C VAL A 116 -5.79 -9.30 -4.09
N ILE A 117 -6.56 -9.49 -3.03
CA ILE A 117 -6.31 -10.55 -2.04
C ILE A 117 -6.35 -11.92 -2.70
N ILE A 118 -7.27 -12.13 -3.64
CA ILE A 118 -7.36 -13.39 -4.39
C ILE A 118 -6.15 -13.56 -5.31
N ALA A 119 -5.70 -12.50 -5.95
CA ALA A 119 -4.63 -12.56 -6.96
C ALA A 119 -3.23 -12.62 -6.36
N CYS A 120 -3.02 -12.06 -5.17
CA CYS A 120 -1.68 -11.97 -4.58
C CYS A 120 -1.19 -13.32 -4.07
N GLY A 121 0.11 -13.41 -3.79
CA GLY A 121 0.72 -14.64 -3.31
C GLY A 121 0.52 -14.89 -1.83
N CYS A 122 0.14 -13.86 -1.11
CA CYS A 122 0.02 -13.98 0.36
C CYS A 122 -0.83 -12.86 0.95
#